data_44a69b00b6058bc6817589405ddb570b
#
_entry.id   44a69b00b6058bc6817589405ddb570b
#
_cell.length_a   1.000
_cell.length_b   1.000
_cell.length_c   1.000
_cell.angle_alpha   90.00
_cell.angle_beta   90.00
_cell.angle_gamma   90.00
#
_symmetry.space_group_name_H-M   'P 1'
#
loop_
_entity.id
_entity.type
_entity.pdbx_description
1 polymer ?
#
loop_
_entity_poly.entity_id
_entity_poly.type
_entity_poly.pdbx_seq_one_letter_code
_entity_poly.pdbx_strand_id
1 'polypeptide(L)' 'DTLRRSEEHLSHAVDVAKAGGVTLAELTETLNLLYGDETL' A
#
# COMPACT_ATOMS: atom_id res chain seq x y z
N ASP A 1 -12.58 14.12 2.91
CA ASP A 1 -11.93 13.40 3.98
C ASP A 1 -10.69 12.67 3.46
N THR A 2 -9.55 13.07 3.96
CA THR A 2 -8.26 12.57 3.46
C THR A 2 -8.08 11.09 3.74
N LEU A 3 -8.46 10.66 4.94
CA LEU A 3 -8.30 9.25 5.29
C LEU A 3 -9.14 8.37 4.37
N ARG A 4 -10.37 8.79 4.09
CA ARG A 4 -11.23 8.01 3.21
C ARG A 4 -10.63 7.91 1.82
N ARG A 5 -10.09 9.00 1.29
CA ARG A 5 -9.46 8.97 -0.02
C ARG A 5 -8.27 8.02 -0.03
N SER A 6 -7.48 8.08 1.04
CA SER A 6 -6.34 7.17 1.15
C SER A 6 -6.80 5.72 1.14
N GLU A 7 -7.88 5.43 1.86
CA GLU A 7 -8.39 4.07 1.91
C GLU A 7 -8.86 3.61 0.54
N GLU A 8 -9.47 4.50 -0.23
CA GLU A 8 -9.92 4.14 -1.57
C GLU A 8 -8.73 3.79 -2.46
N HIS A 9 -7.69 4.58 -2.40
CA HIS A 9 -6.49 4.29 -3.19
C HIS A 9 -5.81 3.02 -2.73
N LEU A 10 -5.76 2.80 -1.42
CA LEU A 10 -5.17 1.59 -0.89
C LEU A 10 -5.98 0.36 -1.29
N SER A 11 -7.30 0.48 -1.30
CA SER A 11 -8.15 -0.62 -1.74
C SER A 11 -7.85 -1.00 -3.18
N HIS A 12 -7.67 -0.01 -4.03
CA HIS A 12 -7.31 -0.26 -5.41
C HIS A 12 -5.94 -0.93 -5.51
N ALA A 13 -5.00 -0.45 -4.70
CA ALA A 13 -3.66 -1.03 -4.68
C ALA A 13 -3.69 -2.48 -4.25
N VAL A 14 -4.54 -2.80 -3.27
CA VAL A 14 -4.69 -4.18 -2.82
C VAL A 14 -5.24 -5.06 -3.93
N ASP A 15 -6.23 -4.56 -4.67
CA ASP A 15 -6.79 -5.31 -5.77
C ASP A 15 -5.73 -5.61 -6.83
N VAL A 16 -4.93 -4.62 -7.17
CA VAL A 16 -3.86 -4.80 -8.14
C VAL A 16 -2.84 -5.79 -7.63
N ALA A 17 -2.48 -5.69 -6.35
CA ALA A 17 -1.50 -6.57 -5.76
C ALA A 17 -1.98 -8.02 -5.78
N LYS A 18 -3.24 -8.24 -5.43
CA LYS A 18 -3.78 -9.60 -5.42
C LYS A 18 -3.78 -10.19 -6.83
N ALA A 19 -4.14 -9.39 -7.81
CA ALA A 19 -4.17 -9.85 -9.18
C ALA A 19 -2.76 -10.20 -9.69
N GLY A 20 -1.76 -9.51 -9.20
CA GLY A 20 -0.38 -9.74 -9.62
C GLY A 20 0.41 -10.68 -8.74
N GLY A 21 -0.20 -11.22 -7.70
CA GLY A 21 0.50 -12.15 -6.82
C GLY A 21 1.44 -11.49 -5.82
N VAL A 22 1.26 -10.21 -5.59
CA VAL A 22 2.06 -9.48 -4.60
C VAL A 22 1.51 -9.79 -3.21
N THR A 23 2.37 -10.19 -2.29
CA THR A 23 1.94 -10.57 -0.96
C THR A 23 1.72 -9.35 -0.08
N LEU A 24 1.02 -9.57 1.03
CA LEU A 24 0.81 -8.51 2.02
C LEU A 24 2.15 -7.96 2.51
N ALA A 25 3.10 -8.85 2.77
CA ALA A 25 4.41 -8.42 3.26
C ALA A 25 5.09 -7.51 2.24
N GLU A 26 5.05 -7.89 0.97
CA GLU A 26 5.66 -7.10 -0.08
C GLU A 26 4.97 -5.75 -0.23
N LEU A 27 3.65 -5.76 -0.16
CA LEU A 27 2.88 -4.53 -0.30
C LEU A 27 3.14 -3.59 0.87
N THR A 28 3.23 -4.14 2.07
CA THR A 28 3.52 -3.36 3.26
C THR A 28 4.90 -2.72 3.18
N GLU A 29 5.87 -3.48 2.71
CA GLU A 29 7.22 -2.97 2.55
C GLU A 29 7.24 -1.83 1.54
N THR A 30 6.54 -2.01 0.43
CA THR A 30 6.43 -0.97 -0.58
C THR A 30 5.80 0.29 -0.01
N LEU A 31 4.74 0.11 0.77
CA LEU A 31 4.04 1.24 1.39
C LEU A 31 4.99 2.01 2.30
N ASN A 32 5.79 1.31 3.07
CA ASN A 32 6.75 1.97 3.96
C ASN A 32 7.77 2.77 3.16
N LEU A 33 8.23 2.22 2.06
CA LEU A 33 9.19 2.94 1.22
C LEU A 33 8.57 4.19 0.63
N LEU A 34 7.33 4.07 0.16
CA LEU A 34 6.64 5.20 -0.44
C LEU A 34 6.34 6.28 0.57
N TYR A 35 6.08 5.88 1.79
CA TYR A 35 5.77 6.82 2.86
C TYR A 35 7.00 7.61 3.27
N GLY A 36 8.16 7.19 2.84
CA GLY A 36 9.40 7.83 3.21
C GLY A 36 9.95 7.23 4.48
N ASP A 37 10.12 5.93 4.47
CA ASP A 37 10.55 5.16 5.61
C ASP A 37 11.63 5.87 6.42
N GLU A 38 11.27 6.25 7.63
CA GLU A 38 12.16 6.98 8.52
C GLU A 38 12.81 6.11 9.55
N THR A 39 12.56 4.86 9.51
CA THR A 39 13.09 3.95 10.51
C THR A 39 14.56 3.74 10.30
N LEU A 40 15.31 4.58 10.79
CA LEU A 40 16.75 4.45 10.63
C LEU A 40 17.43 4.28 11.93
#